data_e92f09677265b5f3a4066ddad3d6954d
#
_entry.id   e92f09677265b5f3a4066ddad3d6954d
#
_cell.length_a   1.000
_cell.length_b   1.000
_cell.length_c   1.000
_cell.angle_alpha   90.00
_cell.angle_beta   90.00
_cell.angle_gamma   90.00
#
_symmetry.space_group_name_H-M   'P 1'
#
loop_
_entity.id
_entity.type
_entity.pdbx_description
1 polymer ?
#
loop_
_entity_poly.entity_id
_entity_poly.type
_entity_poly.pdbx_seq_one_letter_code
_entity_poly.pdbx_strand_id
1 'polypeptide(L)'
;MNFLENEFFLLAVTFGIFFLAKLLQKKTGIMLLNPILLTIAILIVFLKMTHISYETYNEGGHLIEFWLKPAVVALGVPLYLQLETIKKQLLPIMLSQLAGCIVGVISVVLIAKLMGASDEIIYSLAPKSVTTPIAMEVTKSLGGIPSLTAAVVVCVGLLGGILGFKTMKLTHIGSPMAQGLSLGAAAHAVGTSTSMDISRKYGAFASLGLTLNGIFTALLTPTILRLLGLL
;
A
#
# COMPACT_ATOMS: atom_id res chain seq x y z
N MET A 1 -10.77 4.08 34.15
CA MET A 1 -10.52 3.70 32.75
C MET A 1 -11.84 3.18 32.21
N ASN A 2 -12.40 3.87 31.23
CA ASN A 2 -13.63 3.40 30.61
C ASN A 2 -13.34 2.08 29.90
N PHE A 3 -14.21 1.08 30.03
CA PHE A 3 -14.06 -0.21 29.34
C PHE A 3 -13.85 -0.03 27.82
N LEU A 4 -14.46 0.99 27.22
CA LEU A 4 -14.36 1.33 25.80
C LEU A 4 -12.98 1.86 25.39
N GLU A 5 -12.16 2.36 26.32
CA GLU A 5 -10.81 2.88 26.09
C GLU A 5 -9.73 1.80 26.33
N ASN A 6 -10.13 0.59 26.71
CA ASN A 6 -9.20 -0.50 26.92
C ASN A 6 -8.59 -0.97 25.58
N GLU A 7 -7.27 -1.04 25.51
CA GLU A 7 -6.51 -1.40 24.30
C GLU A 7 -6.92 -2.77 23.72
N PHE A 8 -7.16 -3.76 24.57
CA PHE A 8 -7.58 -5.10 24.13
C PHE A 8 -9.02 -5.09 23.59
N PHE A 9 -9.89 -4.25 24.17
CA PHE A 9 -11.24 -4.06 23.63
C PHE A 9 -11.19 -3.42 22.24
N LEU A 10 -10.40 -2.37 22.06
CA LEU A 10 -10.24 -1.67 20.78
C LEU A 10 -9.63 -2.59 19.72
N LEU A 11 -8.68 -3.44 20.10
CA LEU A 11 -8.15 -4.50 19.22
C LEU A 11 -9.24 -5.51 18.83
N ALA A 12 -10.00 -6.01 19.80
CA ALA A 12 -11.08 -6.96 19.53
C ALA A 12 -12.13 -6.37 18.58
N VAL A 13 -12.49 -5.09 18.77
CA VAL A 13 -13.38 -4.35 17.88
C VAL A 13 -12.78 -4.29 16.46
N THR A 14 -11.50 -3.94 16.33
CA THR A 14 -10.82 -3.84 15.03
C THR A 14 -10.84 -5.18 14.29
N PHE A 15 -10.43 -6.27 14.93
CA PHE A 15 -10.45 -7.60 14.33
C PHE A 15 -11.87 -8.10 14.06
N GLY A 16 -12.82 -7.82 14.97
CA GLY A 16 -14.23 -8.18 14.79
C GLY A 16 -14.84 -7.53 13.56
N ILE A 17 -14.65 -6.22 13.42
CA ILE A 17 -15.15 -5.47 12.26
C ILE A 17 -14.48 -6.00 10.97
N PHE A 18 -13.17 -6.21 10.97
CA PHE A 18 -12.46 -6.74 9.81
C PHE A 18 -12.96 -8.12 9.40
N PHE A 19 -13.17 -9.01 10.38
CA PHE A 19 -13.69 -10.36 10.12
C PHE A 19 -15.11 -10.31 9.55
N LEU A 20 -16.00 -9.49 10.12
CA LEU A 20 -17.36 -9.30 9.62
C LEU A 20 -17.36 -8.69 8.21
N ALA A 21 -16.52 -7.70 7.96
CA ALA A 21 -16.35 -7.11 6.63
C ALA A 21 -15.86 -8.15 5.60
N LYS A 22 -14.92 -9.01 5.99
CA LYS A 22 -14.42 -10.11 5.14
C LYS A 22 -15.52 -11.15 4.83
N LEU A 23 -16.33 -11.51 5.82
CA LEU A 23 -17.49 -12.40 5.62
C LEU A 23 -18.51 -11.75 4.67
N LEU A 24 -18.80 -10.47 4.86
CA LEU A 24 -19.74 -9.72 4.02
C LEU A 24 -19.24 -9.67 2.57
N GLN A 25 -17.98 -9.34 2.32
CA GLN A 25 -17.40 -9.36 0.98
C GLN A 25 -17.46 -10.74 0.34
N LYS A 26 -17.11 -11.80 1.11
CA LYS A 26 -17.16 -13.18 0.61
C LYS A 26 -18.58 -13.60 0.23
N LYS A 27 -19.58 -13.15 0.99
CA LYS A 27 -21.00 -13.49 0.74
C LYS A 27 -21.60 -12.70 -0.42
N THR A 28 -21.21 -11.44 -0.59
CA THR A 28 -21.79 -10.54 -1.61
C THR A 28 -21.03 -10.57 -2.92
N GLY A 29 -19.72 -10.88 -2.90
CA GLY A 29 -18.83 -10.80 -4.07
C GLY A 29 -18.57 -9.38 -4.57
N ILE A 30 -19.06 -8.34 -3.85
CA ILE A 30 -18.94 -6.95 -4.28
C ILE A 30 -17.54 -6.43 -3.96
N MET A 31 -16.76 -6.08 -4.98
CA MET A 31 -15.39 -5.56 -4.83
C MET A 31 -15.32 -4.26 -4.01
N LEU A 32 -16.36 -3.42 -4.08
CA LEU A 32 -16.41 -2.16 -3.34
C LEU A 32 -16.51 -2.38 -1.81
N LEU A 33 -17.02 -3.55 -1.39
CA LEU A 33 -17.04 -3.95 0.02
C LEU A 33 -15.71 -4.56 0.45
N ASN A 34 -14.59 -3.93 0.04
CA ASN A 34 -13.25 -4.33 0.47
C ASN A 34 -13.17 -4.31 2.00
N PRO A 35 -12.71 -5.40 2.67
CA PRO A 35 -12.71 -5.49 4.12
C PRO A 35 -11.91 -4.39 4.79
N ILE A 36 -10.78 -3.99 4.19
CA ILE A 36 -9.93 -2.91 4.75
C ILE A 36 -10.68 -1.58 4.68
N LEU A 37 -11.28 -1.26 3.53
CA LEU A 37 -12.06 -0.03 3.35
C LEU A 37 -13.22 0.05 4.35
N LEU A 38 -14.01 -1.02 4.45
CA LEU A 38 -15.13 -1.08 5.39
C LEU A 38 -14.66 -0.97 6.84
N THR A 39 -13.57 -1.64 7.20
CA THR A 39 -13.04 -1.59 8.56
C THR A 39 -12.61 -0.17 8.91
N ILE A 40 -11.86 0.50 8.04
CA ILE A 40 -11.44 1.90 8.25
C ILE A 40 -12.67 2.80 8.41
N ALA A 41 -13.65 2.71 7.50
CA ALA A 41 -14.85 3.54 7.55
C ALA A 41 -15.66 3.33 8.84
N ILE A 42 -15.90 2.08 9.22
CA ILE A 42 -16.64 1.74 10.45
C ILE A 42 -15.89 2.19 11.70
N LEU A 43 -14.55 1.99 11.75
CA LEU A 43 -13.74 2.45 12.88
C LEU A 43 -13.75 3.97 13.03
N ILE A 44 -13.65 4.73 11.93
CA ILE A 44 -13.76 6.20 11.98
C ILE A 44 -15.11 6.61 12.58
N VAL A 45 -16.21 6.00 12.12
CA VAL A 45 -17.54 6.29 12.68
C VAL A 45 -17.62 5.89 14.14
N PHE A 46 -17.13 4.71 14.52
CA PHE A 46 -17.13 4.22 15.88
C PHE A 46 -16.38 5.17 16.82
N LEU A 47 -15.14 5.56 16.49
CA LEU A 47 -14.32 6.47 17.28
C LEU A 47 -14.99 7.85 17.44
N LYS A 48 -15.61 8.36 16.36
CA LYS A 48 -16.36 9.62 16.44
C LYS A 48 -17.60 9.54 17.32
N MET A 49 -18.34 8.45 17.26
CA MET A 49 -19.56 8.27 18.07
C MET A 49 -19.25 8.03 19.55
N THR A 50 -18.13 7.37 19.85
CA THR A 50 -17.70 7.07 21.22
C THR A 50 -16.84 8.18 21.82
N HIS A 51 -16.50 9.23 21.02
CA HIS A 51 -15.59 10.31 21.42
C HIS A 51 -14.20 9.84 21.88
N ILE A 52 -13.77 8.64 21.44
CA ILE A 52 -12.43 8.11 21.72
C ILE A 52 -11.43 8.81 20.80
N SER A 53 -10.33 9.31 21.38
CA SER A 53 -9.28 9.96 20.60
C SER A 53 -8.50 8.92 19.75
N TYR A 54 -7.88 9.40 18.68
CA TYR A 54 -7.01 8.54 17.87
C TYR A 54 -5.80 8.06 18.67
N GLU A 55 -5.27 8.89 19.55
CA GLU A 55 -4.14 8.56 20.42
C GLU A 55 -4.48 7.35 21.31
N THR A 56 -5.63 7.38 21.99
CA THR A 56 -6.11 6.26 22.81
C THR A 56 -6.32 4.98 21.98
N TYR A 57 -6.89 5.11 20.78
CA TYR A 57 -7.05 3.97 19.89
C TYR A 57 -5.67 3.40 19.44
N ASN A 58 -4.71 4.26 19.19
CA ASN A 58 -3.38 3.87 18.69
C ASN A 58 -2.54 3.16 19.76
N GLU A 59 -2.83 3.31 21.05
CA GLU A 59 -2.19 2.52 22.11
C GLU A 59 -2.40 1.01 21.87
N GLY A 60 -3.64 0.60 21.59
CA GLY A 60 -3.92 -0.77 21.14
C GLY A 60 -3.33 -1.10 19.75
N GLY A 61 -3.27 -0.11 18.87
CA GLY A 61 -2.70 -0.23 17.51
C GLY A 61 -1.24 -0.65 17.50
N HIS A 62 -0.44 -0.26 18.49
CA HIS A 62 0.97 -0.66 18.61
C HIS A 62 1.17 -2.18 18.69
N LEU A 63 0.22 -2.93 19.23
CA LEU A 63 0.27 -4.39 19.24
C LEU A 63 0.14 -4.99 17.82
N ILE A 64 -0.67 -4.38 16.96
CA ILE A 64 -0.76 -4.78 15.55
C ILE A 64 0.53 -4.37 14.82
N GLU A 65 1.02 -3.16 15.06
CA GLU A 65 2.25 -2.65 14.44
C GLU A 65 3.47 -3.52 14.78
N PHE A 66 3.56 -4.04 16.00
CA PHE A 66 4.61 -4.97 16.41
C PHE A 66 4.68 -6.19 15.47
N TRP A 67 3.54 -6.75 15.06
CA TRP A 67 3.47 -7.90 14.17
C TRP A 67 3.74 -7.55 12.69
N LEU A 68 3.72 -6.28 12.34
CA LEU A 68 3.99 -5.85 10.97
C LEU A 68 5.40 -6.22 10.51
N LYS A 69 6.41 -6.05 11.37
CA LYS A 69 7.81 -6.39 11.05
C LYS A 69 7.99 -7.88 10.77
N PRO A 70 7.57 -8.83 11.64
CA PRO A 70 7.59 -10.26 11.34
C PRO A 70 6.79 -10.63 10.08
N ALA A 71 5.63 -10.01 9.86
CA ALA A 71 4.82 -10.25 8.68
C ALA A 71 5.54 -9.87 7.38
N VAL A 72 6.24 -8.72 7.36
CA VAL A 72 7.06 -8.31 6.21
C VAL A 72 8.20 -9.29 5.96
N VAL A 73 8.88 -9.77 7.01
CA VAL A 73 9.94 -10.80 6.87
C VAL A 73 9.36 -12.11 6.31
N ALA A 74 8.16 -12.50 6.75
CA ALA A 74 7.49 -13.71 6.26
C ALA A 74 7.18 -13.66 4.75
N LEU A 75 7.06 -12.47 4.14
CA LEU A 75 6.94 -12.31 2.69
C LEU A 75 8.19 -12.79 1.92
N GLY A 76 9.32 -12.95 2.60
CA GLY A 76 10.53 -13.56 2.03
C GLY A 76 10.36 -15.03 1.67
N VAL A 77 9.46 -15.77 2.35
CA VAL A 77 9.24 -17.19 2.09
C VAL A 77 8.69 -17.44 0.67
N PRO A 78 7.59 -16.82 0.24
CA PRO A 78 7.13 -16.93 -1.16
C PRO A 78 8.18 -16.49 -2.19
N LEU A 79 8.97 -15.45 -1.88
CA LEU A 79 10.06 -14.99 -2.72
C LEU A 79 11.12 -16.07 -2.90
N TYR A 80 11.57 -16.69 -1.82
CA TYR A 80 12.54 -17.78 -1.85
C TYR A 80 12.04 -18.96 -2.70
N LEU A 81 10.77 -19.33 -2.58
CA LEU A 81 10.17 -20.40 -3.37
C LEU A 81 10.11 -20.10 -4.89
N GLN A 82 10.23 -18.83 -5.30
CA GLN A 82 10.27 -18.42 -6.70
C GLN A 82 11.67 -17.96 -7.17
N LEU A 83 12.70 -18.17 -6.34
CA LEU A 83 14.03 -17.61 -6.57
C LEU A 83 14.62 -17.99 -7.92
N GLU A 84 14.47 -19.23 -8.36
CA GLU A 84 14.98 -19.70 -9.66
C GLU A 84 14.29 -19.00 -10.84
N THR A 85 12.98 -18.77 -10.73
CA THR A 85 12.23 -18.01 -11.75
C THR A 85 12.66 -16.55 -11.76
N ILE A 86 12.85 -15.96 -10.58
CA ILE A 86 13.30 -14.57 -10.43
C ILE A 86 14.70 -14.39 -11.02
N LYS A 87 15.65 -15.29 -10.72
CA LYS A 87 17.00 -15.23 -11.26
C LYS A 87 17.03 -15.28 -12.79
N LYS A 88 16.21 -16.17 -13.40
CA LYS A 88 16.10 -16.27 -14.87
C LYS A 88 15.51 -15.03 -15.53
N GLN A 89 14.71 -14.26 -14.82
CA GLN A 89 14.00 -13.07 -15.32
C GLN A 89 14.46 -11.78 -14.64
N LEU A 90 15.65 -11.78 -14.03
CA LEU A 90 16.10 -10.66 -13.19
C LEU A 90 16.13 -9.34 -13.97
N LEU A 91 16.71 -9.33 -15.16
CA LEU A 91 16.84 -8.10 -15.95
C LEU A 91 15.48 -7.52 -16.36
N PRO A 92 14.54 -8.27 -16.97
CA PRO A 92 13.19 -7.78 -17.25
C PRO A 92 12.46 -7.28 -15.98
N ILE A 93 12.59 -7.98 -14.86
CA ILE A 93 11.99 -7.56 -13.59
C ILE A 93 12.55 -6.22 -13.13
N MET A 94 13.87 -6.07 -13.08
CA MET A 94 14.52 -4.83 -12.66
C MET A 94 14.14 -3.65 -13.54
N LEU A 95 14.21 -3.83 -14.87
CA LEU A 95 13.87 -2.77 -15.83
C LEU A 95 12.39 -2.37 -15.75
N SER A 96 11.48 -3.35 -15.62
CA SER A 96 10.05 -3.05 -15.50
C SER A 96 9.71 -2.33 -14.20
N GLN A 97 10.32 -2.70 -13.08
CA GLN A 97 10.11 -2.04 -11.80
C GLN A 97 10.71 -0.64 -11.76
N LEU A 98 11.90 -0.46 -12.34
CA LEU A 98 12.52 0.85 -12.49
C LEU A 98 11.65 1.78 -13.35
N ALA A 99 11.21 1.32 -14.52
CA ALA A 99 10.31 2.08 -15.39
C ALA A 99 8.97 2.40 -14.67
N GLY A 100 8.39 1.44 -13.98
CA GLY A 100 7.16 1.62 -13.21
C GLY A 100 7.30 2.67 -12.10
N CYS A 101 8.42 2.66 -11.38
CA CYS A 101 8.74 3.66 -10.36
C CYS A 101 8.86 5.07 -10.99
N ILE A 102 9.68 5.21 -12.03
CA ILE A 102 9.90 6.51 -12.72
C ILE A 102 8.57 7.07 -13.24
N VAL A 103 7.81 6.27 -13.97
CA VAL A 103 6.52 6.68 -14.52
C VAL A 103 5.53 7.01 -13.38
N GLY A 104 5.52 6.20 -12.33
CA GLY A 104 4.64 6.42 -11.17
C GLY A 104 4.90 7.74 -10.45
N VAL A 105 6.17 8.08 -10.21
CA VAL A 105 6.56 9.34 -9.58
C VAL A 105 6.32 10.52 -10.53
N ILE A 106 6.83 10.46 -11.76
CA ILE A 106 6.69 11.56 -12.72
C ILE A 106 5.22 11.87 -12.98
N SER A 107 4.39 10.85 -13.23
CA SER A 107 2.97 11.07 -13.55
C SER A 107 2.21 11.77 -12.42
N VAL A 108 2.40 11.34 -11.17
CA VAL A 108 1.71 11.99 -10.04
C VAL A 108 2.20 13.41 -9.82
N VAL A 109 3.51 13.64 -9.92
CA VAL A 109 4.10 14.98 -9.78
C VAL A 109 3.57 15.93 -10.85
N LEU A 110 3.58 15.51 -12.11
CA LEU A 110 3.08 16.34 -13.21
C LEU A 110 1.58 16.62 -13.08
N ILE A 111 0.77 15.62 -12.74
CA ILE A 111 -0.67 15.81 -12.55
C ILE A 111 -0.93 16.78 -11.37
N ALA A 112 -0.25 16.59 -10.24
CA ALA A 112 -0.42 17.48 -9.09
C ALA A 112 0.00 18.92 -9.42
N LYS A 113 1.12 19.11 -10.12
CA LYS A 113 1.58 20.42 -10.59
C LYS A 113 0.59 21.08 -11.55
N LEU A 114 0.04 20.33 -12.51
CA LEU A 114 -0.98 20.82 -13.43
C LEU A 114 -2.28 21.22 -12.72
N MET A 115 -2.61 20.56 -11.60
CA MET A 115 -3.75 20.90 -10.77
C MET A 115 -3.49 22.08 -9.81
N GLY A 116 -2.30 22.68 -9.84
CA GLY A 116 -1.94 23.81 -9.00
C GLY A 116 -1.62 23.44 -7.54
N ALA A 117 -1.22 22.20 -7.27
CA ALA A 117 -0.82 21.78 -5.94
C ALA A 117 0.47 22.49 -5.50
N SER A 118 0.58 22.84 -4.21
CA SER A 118 1.81 23.37 -3.63
C SER A 118 2.92 22.30 -3.60
N ASP A 119 4.17 22.73 -3.52
CA ASP A 119 5.32 21.84 -3.51
C ASP A 119 5.25 20.83 -2.35
N GLU A 120 4.81 21.23 -1.17
CA GLU A 120 4.60 20.35 -0.03
C GLU A 120 3.59 19.22 -0.33
N ILE A 121 2.52 19.51 -1.06
CA ILE A 121 1.54 18.51 -1.50
C ILE A 121 2.18 17.59 -2.54
N ILE A 122 2.92 18.13 -3.51
CA ILE A 122 3.63 17.34 -4.52
C ILE A 122 4.60 16.37 -3.87
N TYR A 123 5.40 16.83 -2.89
CA TYR A 123 6.33 15.98 -2.14
C TYR A 123 5.61 14.88 -1.35
N SER A 124 4.43 15.18 -0.85
CA SER A 124 3.59 14.21 -0.13
C SER A 124 2.99 13.14 -1.04
N LEU A 125 2.70 13.48 -2.28
CA LEU A 125 2.09 12.58 -3.26
C LEU A 125 3.13 11.74 -4.01
N ALA A 126 4.36 12.24 -4.18
CA ALA A 126 5.40 11.59 -4.98
C ALA A 126 5.65 10.12 -4.60
N PRO A 127 5.82 9.74 -3.31
CA PRO A 127 6.07 8.35 -2.91
C PRO A 127 4.81 7.52 -2.68
N LYS A 128 3.66 7.86 -3.26
CA LYS A 128 2.34 7.25 -3.00
C LYS A 128 2.24 5.72 -3.20
N SER A 129 3.13 5.12 -3.98
CA SER A 129 3.01 3.72 -4.44
C SER A 129 3.86 2.74 -3.63
N VAL A 130 4.39 3.16 -2.49
CA VAL A 130 5.17 2.29 -1.59
C VAL A 130 4.48 2.12 -0.24
N THR A 131 5.05 1.33 0.66
CA THR A 131 4.46 1.14 1.99
C THR A 131 4.44 2.43 2.78
N THR A 132 3.42 2.61 3.62
CA THR A 132 3.24 3.84 4.41
C THR A 132 4.51 4.28 5.16
N PRO A 133 5.26 3.40 5.86
CA PRO A 133 6.48 3.82 6.54
C PRO A 133 7.55 4.38 5.59
N ILE A 134 7.78 3.73 4.44
CA ILE A 134 8.76 4.20 3.45
C ILE A 134 8.30 5.53 2.85
N ALA A 135 7.03 5.62 2.48
CA ALA A 135 6.46 6.83 1.88
C ALA A 135 6.57 8.03 2.83
N MET A 136 6.21 7.85 4.12
CA MET A 136 6.28 8.91 5.12
C MET A 136 7.71 9.40 5.35
N GLU A 137 8.70 8.49 5.38
CA GLU A 137 10.10 8.85 5.58
C GLU A 137 10.66 9.61 4.38
N VAL A 138 10.34 9.17 3.15
CA VAL A 138 10.69 9.90 1.92
C VAL A 138 10.05 11.29 1.92
N THR A 139 8.76 11.38 2.23
CA THR A 139 8.04 12.66 2.31
C THR A 139 8.66 13.60 3.33
N LYS A 140 8.99 13.10 4.52
CA LYS A 140 9.63 13.87 5.58
C LYS A 140 10.99 14.43 5.14
N SER A 141 11.79 13.63 4.45
CA SER A 141 13.09 14.06 3.92
C SER A 141 13.00 15.13 2.84
N LEU A 142 11.86 15.22 2.16
CA LEU A 142 11.58 16.19 1.10
C LEU A 142 10.88 17.47 1.60
N GLY A 143 10.46 17.52 2.88
CA GLY A 143 9.72 18.64 3.43
C GLY A 143 8.22 18.62 3.11
N GLY A 144 7.66 17.47 2.75
CA GLY A 144 6.21 17.28 2.58
C GLY A 144 5.48 16.98 3.89
N ILE A 145 4.20 16.61 3.81
CA ILE A 145 3.29 16.34 4.91
C ILE A 145 3.09 14.82 5.11
N PRO A 146 3.77 14.17 6.08
CA PRO A 146 3.73 12.70 6.23
C PRO A 146 2.32 12.15 6.49
N SER A 147 1.46 12.86 7.22
CA SER A 147 0.08 12.44 7.48
C SER A 147 -0.78 12.41 6.20
N LEU A 148 -0.58 13.37 5.30
CA LEU A 148 -1.21 13.38 3.98
C LEU A 148 -0.73 12.20 3.15
N THR A 149 0.58 11.95 3.16
CA THR A 149 1.17 10.78 2.47
C THR A 149 0.57 9.48 2.96
N ALA A 150 0.44 9.29 4.28
CA ALA A 150 -0.16 8.09 4.85
C ALA A 150 -1.59 7.86 4.33
N ALA A 151 -2.42 8.90 4.33
CA ALA A 151 -3.79 8.83 3.82
C ALA A 151 -3.83 8.48 2.32
N VAL A 152 -2.99 9.12 1.51
CA VAL A 152 -2.91 8.88 0.07
C VAL A 152 -2.42 7.46 -0.23
N VAL A 153 -1.42 6.96 0.47
CA VAL A 153 -0.92 5.58 0.33
C VAL A 153 -2.04 4.58 0.58
N VAL A 154 -2.83 4.76 1.64
CA VAL A 154 -3.99 3.89 1.91
C VAL A 154 -4.98 3.93 0.75
N CYS A 155 -5.35 5.11 0.27
CA CYS A 155 -6.27 5.25 -0.88
C CYS A 155 -5.73 4.57 -2.13
N VAL A 156 -4.45 4.76 -2.46
CA VAL A 156 -3.80 4.12 -3.62
C VAL A 156 -3.78 2.61 -3.49
N GLY A 157 -3.46 2.09 -2.31
CA GLY A 157 -3.49 0.66 -2.03
C GLY A 157 -4.88 0.05 -2.23
N LEU A 158 -5.91 0.70 -1.68
CA LEU A 158 -7.30 0.25 -1.81
C LEU A 158 -7.76 0.28 -3.27
N LEU A 159 -7.53 1.38 -3.99
CA LEU A 159 -7.88 1.50 -5.41
C LEU A 159 -7.15 0.46 -6.24
N GLY A 160 -5.86 0.29 -6.03
CA GLY A 160 -5.06 -0.71 -6.72
C GLY A 160 -5.50 -2.15 -6.42
N GLY A 161 -5.80 -2.47 -5.17
CA GLY A 161 -6.32 -3.78 -4.78
C GLY A 161 -7.68 -4.10 -5.39
N ILE A 162 -8.56 -3.09 -5.54
CA ILE A 162 -9.90 -3.25 -6.13
C ILE A 162 -9.84 -3.31 -7.66
N LEU A 163 -9.11 -2.40 -8.29
CA LEU A 163 -9.14 -2.18 -9.74
C LEU A 163 -8.00 -2.87 -10.49
N GLY A 164 -6.89 -3.20 -9.83
CA GLY A 164 -5.66 -3.59 -10.50
C GLY A 164 -5.81 -4.81 -11.39
N PHE A 165 -6.35 -5.93 -10.91
CA PHE A 165 -6.58 -7.12 -11.74
C PHE A 165 -7.59 -6.87 -12.86
N LYS A 166 -8.63 -6.05 -12.59
CA LYS A 166 -9.62 -5.70 -13.61
C LYS A 166 -8.98 -4.88 -14.73
N THR A 167 -8.17 -3.89 -14.39
CA THR A 167 -7.42 -3.09 -15.34
C THR A 167 -6.47 -3.94 -16.18
N MET A 168 -5.70 -4.83 -15.53
CA MET A 168 -4.79 -5.74 -16.23
C MET A 168 -5.51 -6.72 -17.16
N LYS A 169 -6.71 -7.17 -16.79
CA LYS A 169 -7.56 -8.00 -17.66
C LYS A 169 -8.02 -7.21 -18.89
N LEU A 170 -8.42 -5.95 -18.72
CA LEU A 170 -8.83 -5.08 -19.84
C LEU A 170 -7.67 -4.76 -20.78
N THR A 171 -6.46 -4.67 -20.26
CA THR A 171 -5.24 -4.42 -21.06
C THR A 171 -4.57 -5.72 -21.56
N HIS A 172 -5.23 -6.88 -21.40
CA HIS A 172 -4.75 -8.20 -21.85
C HIS A 172 -3.42 -8.63 -21.23
N ILE A 173 -3.08 -8.13 -20.04
CA ILE A 173 -1.91 -8.57 -19.26
C ILE A 173 -2.29 -9.86 -18.52
N GLY A 174 -1.88 -11.02 -19.05
CA GLY A 174 -2.27 -12.34 -18.49
C GLY A 174 -1.18 -13.06 -17.70
N SER A 175 0.08 -12.61 -17.77
CA SER A 175 1.19 -13.27 -17.06
C SER A 175 1.09 -13.09 -15.54
N PRO A 176 1.09 -14.17 -14.74
CA PRO A 176 1.10 -14.08 -13.26
C PRO A 176 2.27 -13.26 -12.71
N MET A 177 3.43 -13.32 -13.37
CA MET A 177 4.60 -12.53 -13.01
C MET A 177 4.35 -11.04 -13.25
N ALA A 178 3.87 -10.67 -14.45
CA ALA A 178 3.59 -9.27 -14.77
C ALA A 178 2.49 -8.69 -13.88
N GLN A 179 1.40 -9.44 -13.67
CA GLN A 179 0.30 -9.02 -12.82
C GLN A 179 0.74 -8.84 -11.36
N GLY A 180 1.47 -9.81 -10.81
CA GLY A 180 1.98 -9.72 -9.44
C GLY A 180 2.93 -8.54 -9.26
N LEU A 181 3.96 -8.43 -10.10
CA LEU A 181 4.93 -7.34 -10.06
C LEU A 181 4.24 -5.97 -10.16
N SER A 182 3.32 -5.80 -11.12
CA SER A 182 2.60 -4.54 -11.31
C SER A 182 1.75 -4.18 -10.10
N LEU A 183 1.04 -5.15 -9.52
CA LEU A 183 0.17 -4.90 -8.38
C LEU A 183 0.95 -4.60 -7.10
N GLY A 184 2.06 -5.30 -6.89
CA GLY A 184 2.98 -5.01 -5.77
C GLY A 184 3.62 -3.63 -5.88
N ALA A 185 4.02 -3.21 -7.09
CA ALA A 185 4.60 -1.90 -7.34
C ALA A 185 3.58 -0.76 -7.25
N ALA A 186 2.36 -0.95 -7.74
CA ALA A 186 1.36 0.12 -7.80
C ALA A 186 0.55 0.26 -6.50
N ALA A 187 0.25 -0.86 -5.83
CA ALA A 187 -0.66 -0.93 -4.69
C ALA A 187 0.00 -1.53 -3.43
N HIS A 188 1.31 -1.61 -3.42
CA HIS A 188 2.17 -1.98 -2.27
C HIS A 188 1.64 -3.19 -1.48
N ALA A 189 1.52 -3.09 -0.13
CA ALA A 189 1.10 -4.20 0.73
C ALA A 189 -0.33 -4.69 0.44
N VAL A 190 -1.26 -3.79 0.12
CA VAL A 190 -2.65 -4.15 -0.22
C VAL A 190 -2.68 -4.94 -1.53
N GLY A 191 -1.95 -4.50 -2.55
CA GLY A 191 -1.81 -5.23 -3.81
C GLY A 191 -1.15 -6.60 -3.64
N THR A 192 -0.16 -6.68 -2.75
CA THR A 192 0.50 -7.95 -2.41
C THR A 192 -0.47 -8.92 -1.73
N SER A 193 -1.25 -8.45 -0.76
CA SER A 193 -2.28 -9.26 -0.09
C SER A 193 -3.33 -9.75 -1.10
N THR A 194 -3.86 -8.87 -1.94
CA THR A 194 -4.82 -9.24 -2.99
C THR A 194 -4.24 -10.26 -3.96
N SER A 195 -2.95 -10.15 -4.29
CA SER A 195 -2.24 -11.12 -5.14
C SER A 195 -2.08 -12.48 -4.47
N MET A 196 -1.83 -12.50 -3.15
CA MET A 196 -1.73 -13.75 -2.37
C MET A 196 -3.06 -14.48 -2.28
N ASP A 197 -4.18 -13.77 -2.23
CA ASP A 197 -5.52 -14.37 -2.22
C ASP A 197 -5.80 -15.16 -3.53
N ILE A 198 -5.15 -14.80 -4.65
CA ILE A 198 -5.25 -15.56 -5.90
C ILE A 198 -4.36 -16.80 -5.86
N SER A 199 -3.07 -16.63 -5.60
CA SER A 199 -2.14 -17.76 -5.40
C SER A 199 -0.80 -17.30 -4.82
N ARG A 200 -0.05 -18.25 -4.25
CA ARG A 200 1.31 -18.04 -3.76
C ARG A 200 2.26 -17.49 -4.83
N LYS A 201 2.08 -17.89 -6.10
CA LYS A 201 2.88 -17.41 -7.22
C LYS A 201 2.67 -15.93 -7.48
N TYR A 202 1.42 -15.47 -7.52
CA TYR A 202 1.08 -14.05 -7.67
C TYR A 202 1.62 -13.23 -6.49
N GLY A 203 1.41 -13.73 -5.26
CA GLY A 203 1.90 -13.08 -4.05
C GLY A 203 3.42 -12.94 -4.01
N ALA A 204 4.17 -13.96 -4.45
CA ALA A 204 5.63 -13.90 -4.52
C ALA A 204 6.11 -12.78 -5.45
N PHE A 205 5.56 -12.69 -6.67
CA PHE A 205 5.92 -11.62 -7.59
C PHE A 205 5.44 -10.25 -7.10
N ALA A 206 4.30 -10.17 -6.43
CA ALA A 206 3.84 -8.91 -5.83
C ALA A 206 4.75 -8.47 -4.67
N SER A 207 5.20 -9.39 -3.83
CA SER A 207 6.19 -9.08 -2.78
C SER A 207 7.50 -8.56 -3.36
N LEU A 208 7.97 -9.15 -4.48
CA LEU A 208 9.15 -8.66 -5.18
C LEU A 208 8.92 -7.25 -5.76
N GLY A 209 7.78 -7.02 -6.41
CA GLY A 209 7.40 -5.72 -6.95
C GLY A 209 7.33 -4.64 -5.86
N LEU A 210 6.68 -4.94 -4.74
CA LEU A 210 6.62 -4.10 -3.54
C LEU A 210 8.02 -3.71 -3.05
N THR A 211 8.91 -4.70 -2.90
CA THR A 211 10.26 -4.50 -2.36
C THR A 211 11.11 -3.65 -3.29
N LEU A 212 11.15 -4.00 -4.58
CA LEU A 212 11.94 -3.26 -5.57
C LEU A 212 11.42 -1.84 -5.76
N ASN A 213 10.10 -1.67 -5.88
CA ASN A 213 9.51 -0.34 -6.00
C ASN A 213 9.76 0.52 -4.75
N GLY A 214 9.76 -0.08 -3.55
CA GLY A 214 10.13 0.59 -2.30
C GLY A 214 11.55 1.16 -2.36
N ILE A 215 12.52 0.33 -2.77
CA ILE A 215 13.92 0.73 -2.91
C ILE A 215 14.07 1.82 -3.98
N PHE A 216 13.52 1.61 -5.17
CA PHE A 216 13.63 2.58 -6.26
C PHE A 216 12.97 3.91 -5.93
N THR A 217 11.79 3.89 -5.32
CA THR A 217 11.09 5.13 -4.92
C THR A 217 11.90 5.90 -3.89
N ALA A 218 12.45 5.23 -2.87
CA ALA A 218 13.25 5.90 -1.86
C ALA A 218 14.52 6.55 -2.44
N LEU A 219 15.17 5.89 -3.39
CA LEU A 219 16.41 6.40 -4.00
C LEU A 219 16.15 7.44 -5.10
N LEU A 220 15.12 7.25 -5.92
CA LEU A 220 14.93 8.03 -7.14
C LEU A 220 14.01 9.24 -6.98
N THR A 221 13.08 9.22 -6.01
CA THR A 221 12.13 10.34 -5.85
C THR A 221 12.83 11.68 -5.67
N PRO A 222 13.85 11.84 -4.77
CA PRO A 222 14.56 13.11 -4.65
C PRO A 222 15.23 13.55 -5.95
N THR A 223 15.84 12.61 -6.66
CA THR A 223 16.53 12.87 -7.95
C THR A 223 15.55 13.28 -9.03
N ILE A 224 14.39 12.60 -9.13
CA ILE A 224 13.35 12.94 -10.11
C ILE A 224 12.79 14.34 -9.84
N LEU A 225 12.55 14.69 -8.58
CA LEU A 225 12.04 16.01 -8.21
C LEU A 225 13.04 17.12 -8.54
N ARG A 226 14.35 16.90 -8.32
CA ARG A 226 15.39 17.84 -8.74
C ARG A 226 15.41 18.03 -10.26
N LEU A 227 15.32 16.96 -11.02
CA LEU A 227 15.28 17.02 -12.49
C LEU A 227 14.03 17.75 -13.02
N LEU A 228 12.94 17.74 -12.25
CA LEU A 228 11.70 18.47 -12.58
C LEU A 228 11.69 19.92 -12.06
N GLY A 229 12.80 20.38 -11.45
CA GLY A 229 12.92 21.75 -10.93
C GLY A 229 12.05 22.05 -9.71
N LEU A 230 11.84 21.05 -8.85
CA LEU A 230 11.00 21.15 -7.64
C LEU A 230 11.83 21.08 -6.34
N LEU A 231 13.13 20.76 -6.42
CA LEU A 231 14.09 20.72 -5.29
C LEU A 231 15.36 21.46 -5.67
#